data_39255d2cf9de54727619c30deb95a6cc
#
_entry.id   39255d2cf9de54727619c30deb95a6cc
#
_cell.length_a   1.000
_cell.length_b   1.000
_cell.length_c   1.000
_cell.angle_alpha   90.00
_cell.angle_beta   90.00
_cell.angle_gamma   90.00
#
_symmetry.space_group_name_H-M   'P 1'
#
loop_
_entity.id
_entity.type
_entity.pdbx_description
1 polymer ?
#
loop_
_entity_poly.entity_id
_entity_poly.type
_entity_poly.pdbx_seq_one_letter_code
_entity_poly.pdbx_strand_id
1 'polypeptide(L)'
;MAFGLDTGVENVVRIKVIGVGGGGNNVVNRMVRSGTRGVDFVAVNTDKQALNVSSATYKIQIGEKLTHGQGAGSDPEVGRKSAEESRAQISKALEDTDMVFITAGMGGGTGTGGAPIVAEIAREQGILTVGVVTKPFGFEGRRRMQQAEKGIEELQGKVDSLVIIPNERLKHATDQKITFANAFEIADDVLRQAVQSISDLIRDTGFINLDFADVTAIMKNAGMAHMGVGRAAGKGKA
;
A
#
# COMPACT_ATOMS: atom_id res chain seq x y z
N MET A 1 3.68 -3.32 -51.32
CA MET A 1 4.21 -3.93 -50.10
C MET A 1 3.52 -3.21 -48.93
N ALA A 2 2.59 -3.87 -48.31
CA ALA A 2 1.92 -3.33 -47.13
C ALA A 2 2.84 -3.62 -45.92
N PHE A 3 3.34 -2.53 -45.31
CA PHE A 3 3.99 -2.64 -44.01
C PHE A 3 2.88 -2.98 -42.99
N GLY A 4 2.79 -4.24 -42.57
CA GLY A 4 2.02 -4.63 -41.41
C GLY A 4 2.70 -3.99 -40.20
N LEU A 5 2.05 -3.00 -39.62
CA LEU A 5 2.33 -2.60 -38.26
C LEU A 5 1.99 -3.81 -37.38
N ASP A 6 3.03 -4.49 -36.93
CA ASP A 6 2.91 -5.47 -35.85
C ASP A 6 2.43 -4.64 -34.63
N THR A 7 1.14 -4.67 -34.36
CA THR A 7 0.58 -4.15 -33.11
C THR A 7 1.01 -5.12 -32.03
N GLY A 8 2.28 -4.97 -31.63
CA GLY A 8 2.85 -5.69 -30.51
C GLY A 8 1.88 -5.57 -29.34
N VAL A 9 1.58 -6.69 -28.72
CA VAL A 9 0.82 -6.77 -27.48
C VAL A 9 1.38 -5.69 -26.57
N GLU A 10 0.63 -4.60 -26.35
CA GLU A 10 1.01 -3.60 -25.35
C GLU A 10 1.26 -4.37 -24.06
N ASN A 11 2.50 -4.42 -23.63
CA ASN A 11 2.88 -5.00 -22.33
C ASN A 11 2.31 -4.05 -21.26
N VAL A 12 1.04 -4.21 -20.98
CA VAL A 12 0.36 -3.45 -19.92
C VAL A 12 0.98 -3.87 -18.59
N VAL A 13 1.70 -2.96 -17.95
CA VAL A 13 2.29 -3.17 -16.63
C VAL A 13 1.19 -3.56 -15.63
N ARG A 14 1.35 -4.71 -15.01
CA ARG A 14 0.38 -5.24 -14.03
C ARG A 14 0.75 -4.77 -12.63
N ILE A 15 -0.04 -3.83 -12.13
CA ILE A 15 0.15 -3.21 -10.82
C ILE A 15 -0.90 -3.75 -9.85
N LYS A 16 -0.47 -4.20 -8.68
CA LYS A 16 -1.38 -4.55 -7.58
C LYS A 16 -1.20 -3.63 -6.38
N VAL A 17 -2.31 -3.34 -5.72
CA VAL A 17 -2.33 -2.62 -4.44
C VAL A 17 -2.83 -3.58 -3.36
N ILE A 18 -1.96 -3.89 -2.41
CA ILE A 18 -2.27 -4.80 -1.31
C ILE A 18 -2.44 -3.99 -0.02
N GLY A 19 -3.65 -3.96 0.50
CA GLY A 19 -3.94 -3.40 1.81
C GLY A 19 -3.80 -4.46 2.90
N VAL A 20 -2.90 -4.26 3.85
CA VAL A 20 -2.64 -5.20 4.95
C VAL A 20 -3.19 -4.65 6.26
N GLY A 21 -4.06 -5.42 6.89
CA GLY A 21 -4.75 -5.05 8.12
C GLY A 21 -5.81 -3.96 7.94
N GLY A 22 -6.42 -3.48 9.00
CA GLY A 22 -7.54 -2.55 8.95
C GLY A 22 -7.22 -1.25 8.22
N GLY A 23 -6.12 -0.57 8.55
CA GLY A 23 -5.71 0.68 7.89
C GLY A 23 -5.47 0.47 6.39
N GLY A 24 -4.71 -0.54 6.00
CA GLY A 24 -4.47 -0.85 4.59
C GLY A 24 -5.75 -1.20 3.83
N ASN A 25 -6.65 -1.97 4.43
CA ASN A 25 -7.94 -2.30 3.82
C ASN A 25 -8.83 -1.06 3.62
N ASN A 26 -8.79 -0.08 4.54
CA ASN A 26 -9.52 1.16 4.39
C ASN A 26 -9.02 1.98 3.19
N VAL A 27 -7.71 2.06 2.99
CA VAL A 27 -7.10 2.72 1.83
C VAL A 27 -7.56 2.05 0.54
N VAL A 28 -7.48 0.73 0.45
CA VAL A 28 -7.97 -0.05 -0.70
C VAL A 28 -9.45 0.24 -0.96
N ASN A 29 -10.30 0.21 0.07
CA ASN A 29 -11.72 0.52 -0.07
C ASN A 29 -11.96 1.94 -0.62
N ARG A 30 -11.17 2.93 -0.19
CA ARG A 30 -11.25 4.29 -0.72
C ARG A 30 -10.82 4.38 -2.17
N MET A 31 -9.72 3.71 -2.55
CA MET A 31 -9.25 3.67 -3.94
C MET A 31 -10.30 3.07 -4.87
N VAL A 32 -10.90 1.95 -4.48
CA VAL A 32 -12.00 1.33 -5.24
C VAL A 32 -13.19 2.28 -5.38
N ARG A 33 -13.62 2.92 -4.29
CA ARG A 33 -14.75 3.87 -4.30
C ARG A 33 -14.47 5.15 -5.10
N SER A 34 -13.22 5.60 -5.13
CA SER A 34 -12.82 6.77 -5.94
C SER A 34 -12.69 6.45 -7.43
N GLY A 35 -12.92 5.19 -7.83
CA GLY A 35 -12.87 4.77 -9.22
C GLY A 35 -11.45 4.67 -9.78
N THR A 36 -10.44 4.47 -8.93
CA THR A 36 -9.06 4.23 -9.38
C THR A 36 -9.02 3.00 -10.29
N ARG A 37 -8.51 3.19 -11.50
CA ARG A 37 -8.51 2.16 -12.55
C ARG A 37 -7.10 1.64 -12.79
N GLY A 38 -7.02 0.45 -13.38
CA GLY A 38 -5.82 -0.16 -13.94
C GLY A 38 -4.84 -0.67 -12.91
N VAL A 39 -5.31 -0.88 -11.71
CA VAL A 39 -4.62 -1.62 -10.66
C VAL A 39 -5.58 -2.66 -10.10
N ASP A 40 -5.05 -3.80 -9.71
CA ASP A 40 -5.80 -4.83 -9.00
C ASP A 40 -5.70 -4.60 -7.50
N PHE A 41 -6.82 -4.76 -6.82
CA PHE A 41 -6.91 -4.53 -5.39
C PHE A 41 -7.00 -5.83 -4.61
N VAL A 42 -6.11 -5.98 -3.63
CA VAL A 42 -6.05 -7.13 -2.71
C VAL A 42 -6.19 -6.65 -1.28
N ALA A 43 -7.14 -7.20 -0.55
CA ALA A 43 -7.28 -6.98 0.90
C ALA A 43 -6.75 -8.19 1.66
N VAL A 44 -5.80 -7.96 2.56
CA VAL A 44 -5.20 -8.99 3.43
C VAL A 44 -5.50 -8.65 4.88
N ASN A 45 -6.13 -9.55 5.62
CA ASN A 45 -6.44 -9.33 7.03
C ASN A 45 -6.56 -10.64 7.81
N THR A 46 -6.34 -10.56 9.12
CA THR A 46 -6.66 -11.62 10.09
C THR A 46 -8.12 -11.55 10.58
N ASP A 47 -8.80 -10.42 10.32
CA ASP A 47 -10.21 -10.21 10.69
C ASP A 47 -11.12 -10.50 9.50
N LYS A 48 -11.90 -11.58 9.63
CA LYS A 48 -12.84 -12.02 8.61
C LYS A 48 -13.99 -11.03 8.39
N GLN A 49 -14.43 -10.35 9.44
CA GLN A 49 -15.52 -9.36 9.31
C GLN A 49 -15.06 -8.15 8.51
N ALA A 50 -13.84 -7.67 8.76
CA ALA A 50 -13.25 -6.58 8.00
C ALA A 50 -13.09 -6.95 6.50
N LEU A 51 -12.71 -8.20 6.20
CA LEU A 51 -12.61 -8.67 4.82
C LEU A 51 -13.98 -8.77 4.12
N ASN A 52 -15.01 -9.19 4.84
CA ASN A 52 -16.36 -9.32 4.26
C ASN A 52 -16.88 -7.98 3.71
N VAL A 53 -16.61 -6.89 4.42
CA VAL A 53 -17.03 -5.53 4.00
C VAL A 53 -16.04 -4.83 3.09
N SER A 54 -14.92 -5.44 2.78
CA SER A 54 -13.93 -4.88 1.85
C SER A 54 -14.47 -4.81 0.43
N SER A 55 -14.12 -3.74 -0.27
CA SER A 55 -14.44 -3.52 -1.69
C SER A 55 -13.38 -4.08 -2.64
N ALA A 56 -12.31 -4.70 -2.12
CA ALA A 56 -11.24 -5.28 -2.92
C ALA A 56 -11.75 -6.45 -3.77
N THR A 57 -11.17 -6.60 -4.97
CA THR A 57 -11.46 -7.70 -5.89
C THR A 57 -11.03 -9.04 -5.30
N TYR A 58 -9.84 -9.06 -4.69
CA TYR A 58 -9.29 -10.24 -4.04
C TYR A 58 -9.18 -10.02 -2.53
N LYS A 59 -9.59 -11.03 -1.77
CA LYS A 59 -9.59 -10.99 -0.30
C LYS A 59 -8.87 -12.21 0.24
N ILE A 60 -7.87 -11.99 1.07
CA ILE A 60 -7.07 -13.06 1.68
C ILE A 60 -7.20 -12.97 3.18
N GLN A 61 -7.84 -13.96 3.78
CA GLN A 61 -7.79 -14.14 5.21
C GLN A 61 -6.48 -14.84 5.57
N ILE A 62 -5.65 -14.19 6.36
CA ILE A 62 -4.38 -14.75 6.85
C ILE A 62 -4.53 -15.24 8.29
N GLY A 63 -3.78 -16.29 8.64
CA GLY A 63 -3.74 -16.84 9.98
C GLY A 63 -5.06 -17.43 10.43
N GLU A 64 -5.75 -18.17 9.56
CA GLU A 64 -7.05 -18.76 9.87
C GLU A 64 -7.00 -19.71 11.07
N LYS A 65 -5.94 -20.53 11.18
CA LYS A 65 -5.73 -21.46 12.30
C LYS A 65 -5.32 -20.73 13.58
N LEU A 66 -4.54 -19.66 13.44
CA LEU A 66 -4.00 -18.92 14.58
C LEU A 66 -5.03 -17.96 15.19
N THR A 67 -5.81 -17.25 14.36
CA THR A 67 -6.71 -16.18 14.81
C THR A 67 -8.18 -16.52 14.74
N HIS A 68 -8.55 -17.61 14.06
CA HIS A 68 -9.93 -17.99 13.80
C HIS A 68 -10.79 -16.86 13.19
N GLY A 69 -10.15 -15.92 12.47
CA GLY A 69 -10.82 -14.76 11.88
C GLY A 69 -11.17 -13.64 12.85
N GLN A 70 -10.65 -13.65 14.07
CA GLN A 70 -10.94 -12.66 15.12
C GLN A 70 -9.94 -11.50 15.16
N GLY A 71 -9.00 -11.46 14.23
CA GLY A 71 -7.97 -10.42 14.20
C GLY A 71 -6.71 -10.77 15.00
N ALA A 72 -5.70 -9.90 14.94
CA ALA A 72 -4.41 -10.10 15.59
C ALA A 72 -4.31 -9.51 17.00
N GLY A 73 -5.39 -8.98 17.58
CA GLY A 73 -5.39 -8.43 18.94
C GLY A 73 -4.38 -7.29 19.19
N SER A 74 -4.04 -6.51 18.16
CA SER A 74 -2.98 -5.47 18.19
C SER A 74 -1.58 -6.01 18.50
N ASP A 75 -1.34 -7.31 18.29
CA ASP A 75 -0.04 -7.95 18.45
C ASP A 75 0.63 -8.17 17.08
N PRO A 76 1.75 -7.47 16.76
CA PRO A 76 2.46 -7.63 15.50
C PRO A 76 3.01 -9.06 15.30
N GLU A 77 3.37 -9.77 16.36
CA GLU A 77 3.89 -11.13 16.25
C GLU A 77 2.78 -12.10 15.78
N VAL A 78 1.54 -11.91 16.22
CA VAL A 78 0.37 -12.64 15.71
C VAL A 78 0.16 -12.30 14.23
N GLY A 79 0.26 -11.01 13.86
CA GLY A 79 0.16 -10.57 12.46
C GLY A 79 1.22 -11.22 11.57
N ARG A 80 2.47 -11.27 12.02
CA ARG A 80 3.59 -11.90 11.33
C ARG A 80 3.36 -13.39 11.11
N LYS A 81 3.06 -14.13 12.17
CA LYS A 81 2.80 -15.58 12.11
C LYS A 81 1.60 -15.90 11.23
N SER A 82 0.56 -15.06 11.23
CA SER A 82 -0.61 -15.21 10.39
C SER A 82 -0.25 -15.06 8.89
N ALA A 83 0.61 -14.11 8.56
CA ALA A 83 1.08 -13.95 7.18
C ALA A 83 1.98 -15.11 6.75
N GLU A 84 2.85 -15.60 7.63
CA GLU A 84 3.67 -16.80 7.38
C GLU A 84 2.81 -18.05 7.16
N GLU A 85 1.76 -18.27 7.98
CA GLU A 85 0.82 -19.39 7.79
C GLU A 85 0.18 -19.37 6.41
N SER A 86 -0.07 -18.17 5.88
CA SER A 86 -0.79 -17.97 4.61
C SER A 86 0.12 -17.63 3.43
N ARG A 87 1.43 -17.88 3.55
CA ARG A 87 2.47 -17.51 2.56
C ARG A 87 2.12 -17.98 1.15
N ALA A 88 1.63 -19.22 1.00
CA ALA A 88 1.24 -19.76 -0.30
C ALA A 88 0.07 -19.01 -0.96
N GLN A 89 -0.91 -18.58 -0.17
CA GLN A 89 -2.05 -17.80 -0.68
C GLN A 89 -1.62 -16.40 -1.12
N ILE A 90 -0.75 -15.74 -0.33
CA ILE A 90 -0.19 -14.43 -0.66
C ILE A 90 0.67 -14.53 -1.92
N SER A 91 1.53 -15.56 -2.01
CA SER A 91 2.37 -15.81 -3.18
C SER A 91 1.55 -15.98 -4.45
N LYS A 92 0.47 -16.77 -4.40
CA LYS A 92 -0.45 -16.97 -5.51
C LYS A 92 -1.16 -15.68 -5.95
N ALA A 93 -1.53 -14.84 -5.00
CA ALA A 93 -2.18 -13.56 -5.31
C ALA A 93 -1.22 -12.53 -5.95
N LEU A 94 0.08 -12.75 -5.81
CA LEU A 94 1.14 -11.93 -6.40
C LEU A 94 1.60 -12.44 -7.77
N GLU A 95 1.16 -13.62 -8.21
CA GLU A 95 1.47 -14.12 -9.55
C GLU A 95 1.10 -13.11 -10.63
N ASP A 96 1.88 -13.08 -11.70
CA ASP A 96 1.66 -12.18 -12.83
C ASP A 96 1.62 -10.69 -12.47
N THR A 97 2.46 -10.25 -11.55
CA THR A 97 2.55 -8.86 -11.09
C THR A 97 3.92 -8.28 -11.39
N ASP A 98 3.97 -7.11 -12.00
CA ASP A 98 5.22 -6.40 -12.29
C ASP A 98 5.60 -5.45 -11.15
N MET A 99 4.59 -4.83 -10.51
CA MET A 99 4.77 -3.91 -9.39
C MET A 99 3.68 -4.09 -8.34
N VAL A 100 4.05 -3.99 -7.07
CA VAL A 100 3.11 -4.04 -5.96
C VAL A 100 3.29 -2.86 -5.02
N PHE A 101 2.19 -2.21 -4.69
CA PHE A 101 2.09 -1.29 -3.55
C PHE A 101 1.56 -2.04 -2.33
N ILE A 102 2.31 -1.97 -1.24
CA ILE A 102 1.90 -2.53 0.05
C ILE A 102 1.53 -1.36 0.96
N THR A 103 0.25 -1.25 1.31
CA THR A 103 -0.23 -0.18 2.19
C THR A 103 -0.71 -0.75 3.52
N ALA A 104 -0.28 -0.10 4.62
CA ALA A 104 -0.64 -0.50 5.97
C ALA A 104 -0.61 0.69 6.93
N GLY A 105 -1.50 0.68 7.92
CA GLY A 105 -1.35 1.51 9.12
C GLY A 105 -0.46 0.80 10.12
N MET A 106 0.71 1.36 10.41
CA MET A 106 1.66 0.76 11.34
C MET A 106 1.27 1.04 12.79
N GLY A 107 1.63 0.12 13.69
CA GLY A 107 1.34 0.21 15.12
C GLY A 107 0.21 -0.72 15.60
N GLY A 108 -0.54 -1.33 14.68
CA GLY A 108 -1.49 -2.41 14.99
C GLY A 108 -0.83 -3.79 14.88
N GLY A 109 -1.63 -4.86 14.94
CA GLY A 109 -1.14 -6.23 14.83
C GLY A 109 -0.91 -6.66 13.39
N THR A 110 -1.99 -6.80 12.62
CA THR A 110 -1.96 -7.39 11.27
C THR A 110 -1.10 -6.59 10.28
N GLY A 111 -1.30 -5.26 10.21
CA GLY A 111 -0.55 -4.40 9.28
C GLY A 111 0.94 -4.38 9.61
N THR A 112 1.29 -4.18 10.88
CA THR A 112 2.67 -4.07 11.35
C THR A 112 3.45 -5.36 11.14
N GLY A 113 2.87 -6.49 11.51
CA GLY A 113 3.55 -7.79 11.41
C GLY A 113 3.41 -8.44 10.03
N GLY A 114 2.29 -8.25 9.36
CA GLY A 114 2.01 -8.90 8.08
C GLY A 114 2.61 -8.20 6.86
N ALA A 115 2.67 -6.86 6.85
CA ALA A 115 3.20 -6.12 5.69
C ALA A 115 4.65 -6.50 5.34
N PRO A 116 5.59 -6.67 6.31
CA PRO A 116 6.93 -7.13 6.00
C PRO A 116 6.98 -8.51 5.33
N ILE A 117 6.10 -9.43 5.70
CA ILE A 117 6.04 -10.77 5.10
C ILE A 117 5.48 -10.70 3.68
N VAL A 118 4.43 -9.92 3.46
CA VAL A 118 3.91 -9.69 2.10
C VAL A 118 4.98 -9.09 1.20
N ALA A 119 5.77 -8.13 1.71
CA ALA A 119 6.87 -7.50 0.96
C ALA A 119 7.98 -8.51 0.62
N GLU A 120 8.36 -9.36 1.56
CA GLU A 120 9.35 -10.42 1.34
C GLU A 120 8.93 -11.37 0.23
N ILE A 121 7.68 -11.84 0.27
CA ILE A 121 7.12 -12.74 -0.77
C ILE A 121 7.13 -12.06 -2.15
N ALA A 122 6.77 -10.78 -2.22
CA ALA A 122 6.78 -10.03 -3.46
C ALA A 122 8.21 -9.89 -4.04
N ARG A 123 9.19 -9.57 -3.20
CA ARG A 123 10.59 -9.46 -3.63
C ARG A 123 11.19 -10.81 -4.05
N GLU A 124 10.83 -11.90 -3.40
CA GLU A 124 11.23 -13.26 -3.82
C GLU A 124 10.75 -13.61 -5.23
N GLN A 125 9.61 -13.06 -5.65
CA GLN A 125 9.09 -13.20 -7.00
C GLN A 125 9.68 -12.19 -8.01
N GLY A 126 10.62 -11.32 -7.57
CA GLY A 126 11.22 -10.31 -8.43
C GLY A 126 10.33 -9.10 -8.72
N ILE A 127 9.22 -8.94 -8.01
CA ILE A 127 8.25 -7.86 -8.19
C ILE A 127 8.81 -6.57 -7.60
N LEU A 128 8.71 -5.44 -8.34
CA LEU A 128 9.04 -4.12 -7.80
C LEU A 128 8.11 -3.79 -6.64
N THR A 129 8.67 -3.71 -5.44
CA THR A 129 7.89 -3.65 -4.19
C THR A 129 8.02 -2.27 -3.53
N VAL A 130 6.91 -1.56 -3.43
CA VAL A 130 6.83 -0.22 -2.81
C VAL A 130 5.94 -0.26 -1.58
N GLY A 131 6.51 0.09 -0.43
CA GLY A 131 5.75 0.26 0.81
C GLY A 131 5.24 1.70 0.93
N VAL A 132 3.96 1.87 1.26
CA VAL A 132 3.35 3.17 1.57
C VAL A 132 2.56 3.03 2.86
N VAL A 133 3.12 3.52 3.95
CA VAL A 133 2.61 3.24 5.30
C VAL A 133 2.47 4.50 6.16
N THR A 134 1.57 4.45 7.14
CA THR A 134 1.41 5.54 8.11
C THR A 134 2.04 5.21 9.45
N LYS A 135 2.59 6.24 10.13
CA LYS A 135 2.86 6.21 11.58
C LYS A 135 1.61 6.69 12.34
N PRO A 136 1.31 6.09 13.51
CA PRO A 136 0.14 6.47 14.29
C PRO A 136 0.17 7.93 14.74
N PHE A 137 -0.99 8.47 15.08
CA PHE A 137 -1.11 9.74 15.77
C PHE A 137 -0.60 9.64 17.21
N GLY A 138 -0.16 10.75 17.79
CA GLY A 138 0.31 10.81 19.18
C GLY A 138 -0.74 10.35 20.20
N PHE A 139 -2.03 10.62 19.92
CA PHE A 139 -3.13 10.21 20.81
C PHE A 139 -3.39 8.69 20.82
N GLU A 140 -2.86 7.94 19.86
CA GLU A 140 -2.97 6.47 19.82
C GLU A 140 -2.05 5.77 20.84
N GLY A 141 -1.12 6.52 21.41
CA GLY A 141 -0.30 6.11 22.53
C GLY A 141 1.10 5.59 22.17
N ARG A 142 1.99 5.62 23.16
CA ARG A 142 3.42 5.29 22.99
C ARG A 142 3.64 3.86 22.53
N ARG A 143 2.84 2.90 23.02
CA ARG A 143 2.98 1.49 22.65
C ARG A 143 2.78 1.29 21.15
N ARG A 144 1.74 1.92 20.57
CA ARG A 144 1.46 1.85 19.13
C ARG A 144 2.59 2.48 18.31
N MET A 145 3.14 3.60 18.76
CA MET A 145 4.27 4.25 18.09
C MET A 145 5.51 3.35 18.08
N GLN A 146 5.85 2.74 19.21
CA GLN A 146 7.00 1.83 19.29
C GLN A 146 6.82 0.59 18.41
N GLN A 147 5.62 0.02 18.38
CA GLN A 147 5.30 -1.08 17.47
C GLN A 147 5.42 -0.66 16.00
N ALA A 148 4.95 0.55 15.67
CA ALA A 148 5.05 1.09 14.32
C ALA A 148 6.51 1.27 13.88
N GLU A 149 7.36 1.80 14.73
CA GLU A 149 8.77 2.02 14.45
C GLU A 149 9.51 0.72 14.16
N LYS A 150 9.29 -0.31 14.98
CA LYS A 150 9.87 -1.65 14.75
C LYS A 150 9.38 -2.27 13.44
N GLY A 151 8.07 -2.22 13.18
CA GLY A 151 7.50 -2.77 11.94
C GLY A 151 7.95 -2.02 10.68
N ILE A 152 8.18 -0.71 10.78
CA ILE A 152 8.73 0.10 9.69
C ILE A 152 10.19 -0.30 9.41
N GLU A 153 11.00 -0.50 10.45
CA GLU A 153 12.38 -0.96 10.32
C GLU A 153 12.45 -2.33 9.64
N GLU A 154 11.60 -3.27 10.04
CA GLU A 154 11.49 -4.58 9.38
C GLU A 154 11.04 -4.48 7.93
N LEU A 155 10.04 -3.63 7.64
CA LEU A 155 9.51 -3.43 6.29
C LEU A 155 10.56 -2.78 5.37
N GLN A 156 11.33 -1.83 5.87
CA GLN A 156 12.36 -1.11 5.11
C GLN A 156 13.38 -2.06 4.50
N GLY A 157 13.76 -3.12 5.20
CA GLY A 157 14.67 -4.15 4.68
C GLY A 157 14.07 -5.07 3.61
N LYS A 158 12.74 -5.01 3.42
CA LYS A 158 11.98 -5.95 2.58
C LYS A 158 11.26 -5.30 1.39
N VAL A 159 11.38 -4.00 1.22
CA VAL A 159 10.84 -3.26 0.08
C VAL A 159 11.96 -2.62 -0.74
N ASP A 160 11.67 -2.28 -2.00
CA ASP A 160 12.59 -1.52 -2.85
C ASP A 160 12.56 -0.03 -2.50
N SER A 161 11.35 0.49 -2.29
CA SER A 161 11.13 1.87 -1.85
C SER A 161 10.11 1.93 -0.73
N LEU A 162 10.30 2.83 0.24
CA LEU A 162 9.40 3.01 1.37
C LEU A 162 9.02 4.47 1.55
N VAL A 163 7.73 4.75 1.45
CA VAL A 163 7.14 6.04 1.77
C VAL A 163 6.47 5.94 3.15
N ILE A 164 6.88 6.81 4.08
CA ILE A 164 6.31 6.87 5.43
C ILE A 164 5.55 8.17 5.58
N ILE A 165 4.29 8.10 5.99
CA ILE A 165 3.43 9.23 6.26
C ILE A 165 3.22 9.34 7.78
N PRO A 166 3.89 10.28 8.46
CA PRO A 166 3.63 10.52 9.88
C PRO A 166 2.26 11.20 10.03
N ASN A 167 1.25 10.50 10.58
CA ASN A 167 -0.10 11.05 10.74
C ASN A 167 -0.11 12.36 11.52
N GLU A 168 0.78 12.53 12.50
CA GLU A 168 0.90 13.76 13.29
C GLU A 168 1.17 15.00 12.43
N ARG A 169 1.91 14.85 11.31
CA ARG A 169 2.20 15.95 10.39
C ARG A 169 0.99 16.40 9.57
N LEU A 170 -0.01 15.54 9.43
CA LEU A 170 -1.25 15.90 8.71
C LEU A 170 -1.99 17.04 9.38
N LYS A 171 -1.81 17.24 10.68
CA LYS A 171 -2.36 18.38 11.44
C LYS A 171 -1.91 19.75 10.89
N HIS A 172 -0.78 19.78 10.21
CA HIS A 172 -0.19 21.00 9.64
C HIS A 172 -0.28 21.06 8.12
N ALA A 173 -0.73 19.98 7.48
CA ALA A 173 -0.74 19.84 6.01
C ALA A 173 -2.13 20.09 5.39
N THR A 174 -3.15 20.34 6.21
CA THR A 174 -4.52 20.57 5.74
C THR A 174 -5.12 21.78 6.43
N ASP A 175 -5.89 22.56 5.67
CA ASP A 175 -6.69 23.67 6.20
C ASP A 175 -7.94 23.15 6.95
N GLN A 176 -8.25 21.88 6.85
CA GLN A 176 -9.36 21.28 7.57
C GLN A 176 -9.00 21.07 9.04
N LYS A 177 -9.91 21.43 9.93
CA LYS A 177 -9.76 21.12 11.35
C LYS A 177 -9.77 19.63 11.57
N ILE A 178 -8.61 19.07 11.96
CA ILE A 178 -8.51 17.65 12.29
C ILE A 178 -9.18 17.39 13.63
N THR A 179 -10.18 16.54 13.61
CA THR A 179 -10.89 16.00 14.77
C THR A 179 -10.60 14.53 14.92
N PHE A 180 -10.87 13.95 16.07
CA PHE A 180 -10.73 12.51 16.27
C PHE A 180 -11.57 11.69 15.25
N ALA A 181 -12.72 12.24 14.84
CA ALA A 181 -13.63 11.56 13.92
C ALA A 181 -13.09 11.49 12.47
N ASN A 182 -12.40 12.52 11.99
CA ASN A 182 -11.92 12.59 10.59
C ASN A 182 -10.42 12.32 10.42
N ALA A 183 -9.67 12.20 11.52
CA ALA A 183 -8.21 12.05 11.48
C ALA A 183 -7.76 10.84 10.63
N PHE A 184 -8.39 9.70 10.85
CA PHE A 184 -8.07 8.48 10.09
C PHE A 184 -8.50 8.57 8.64
N GLU A 185 -9.60 9.27 8.35
CA GLU A 185 -10.05 9.47 6.97
C GLU A 185 -9.05 10.32 6.17
N ILE A 186 -8.48 11.35 6.79
CA ILE A 186 -7.46 12.19 6.18
C ILE A 186 -6.17 11.37 5.94
N ALA A 187 -5.75 10.54 6.90
CA ALA A 187 -4.59 9.68 6.75
C ALA A 187 -4.77 8.67 5.61
N ASP A 188 -5.93 8.02 5.53
CA ASP A 188 -6.26 7.08 4.46
C ASP A 188 -6.27 7.76 3.09
N ASP A 189 -6.77 9.03 3.00
CA ASP A 189 -6.78 9.77 1.74
C ASP A 189 -5.39 10.17 1.27
N VAL A 190 -4.51 10.53 2.18
CA VAL A 190 -3.09 10.81 1.86
C VAL A 190 -2.38 9.55 1.37
N LEU A 191 -2.60 8.39 2.00
CA LEU A 191 -2.10 7.11 1.51
C LEU A 191 -2.62 6.80 0.11
N ARG A 192 -3.91 7.01 -0.13
CA ARG A 192 -4.53 6.83 -1.44
C ARG A 192 -3.87 7.73 -2.50
N GLN A 193 -3.72 9.02 -2.20
CA GLN A 193 -3.07 9.96 -3.11
C GLN A 193 -1.64 9.54 -3.43
N ALA A 194 -0.90 9.05 -2.43
CA ALA A 194 0.45 8.58 -2.60
C ALA A 194 0.54 7.42 -3.60
N VAL A 195 -0.28 6.38 -3.40
CA VAL A 195 -0.30 5.21 -4.29
C VAL A 195 -0.80 5.60 -5.69
N GLN A 196 -1.86 6.40 -5.76
CA GLN A 196 -2.44 6.81 -7.03
C GLN A 196 -1.48 7.65 -7.87
N SER A 197 -0.77 8.61 -7.26
CA SER A 197 0.17 9.47 -7.99
C SER A 197 1.30 8.68 -8.66
N ILE A 198 1.82 7.65 -8.00
CA ILE A 198 2.85 6.79 -8.59
C ILE A 198 2.24 5.88 -9.68
N SER A 199 1.05 5.33 -9.43
CA SER A 199 0.36 4.51 -10.41
C SER A 199 0.00 5.27 -11.68
N ASP A 200 -0.50 6.51 -11.54
CA ASP A 200 -0.86 7.37 -12.66
C ASP A 200 0.37 7.74 -13.52
N LEU A 201 1.53 7.98 -12.89
CA LEU A 201 2.79 8.25 -13.60
C LEU A 201 3.25 7.11 -14.52
N ILE A 202 2.93 5.86 -14.13
CA ILE A 202 3.30 4.67 -14.90
C ILE A 202 2.32 4.43 -16.07
N ARG A 203 1.06 4.82 -15.88
CA ARG A 203 -0.05 4.39 -16.75
C ARG A 203 -0.57 5.47 -17.67
N ASP A 204 -0.56 6.72 -17.22
CA ASP A 204 -1.12 7.80 -18.00
C ASP A 204 -0.07 8.36 -18.97
N THR A 205 -0.43 8.40 -20.26
CA THR A 205 0.34 9.09 -21.28
C THR A 205 0.28 10.59 -21.01
N GLY A 206 1.33 11.12 -20.38
CA GLY A 206 1.49 12.54 -20.09
C GLY A 206 2.37 13.26 -21.11
N PHE A 207 2.73 14.51 -20.82
CA PHE A 207 3.71 15.29 -21.61
C PHE A 207 5.11 14.63 -21.62
N ILE A 208 5.42 13.86 -20.60
CA ILE A 208 6.63 13.04 -20.46
C ILE A 208 6.14 11.63 -20.11
N ASN A 209 6.32 10.69 -21.04
CA ASN A 209 6.06 9.29 -20.78
C ASN A 209 7.25 8.71 -20.01
N LEU A 210 7.01 8.32 -18.77
CA LEU A 210 7.93 7.46 -18.03
C LEU A 210 7.55 6.01 -18.35
N ASP A 211 8.47 5.26 -18.95
CA ASP A 211 8.25 3.83 -19.08
C ASP A 211 8.48 3.11 -17.74
N PHE A 212 8.02 1.88 -17.66
CA PHE A 212 8.17 1.09 -16.42
C PHE A 212 9.63 0.79 -16.08
N ALA A 213 10.51 0.77 -17.09
CA ALA A 213 11.93 0.55 -16.88
C ALA A 213 12.57 1.76 -16.17
N ASP A 214 12.19 3.00 -16.54
CA ASP A 214 12.64 4.22 -15.87
C ASP A 214 12.20 4.26 -14.42
N VAL A 215 10.92 3.96 -14.16
CA VAL A 215 10.39 3.87 -12.79
C VAL A 215 11.13 2.81 -11.97
N THR A 216 11.37 1.65 -12.56
CA THR A 216 12.10 0.56 -11.91
C THR A 216 13.53 0.97 -11.59
N ALA A 217 14.23 1.63 -12.53
CA ALA A 217 15.60 2.09 -12.32
C ALA A 217 15.74 3.07 -11.14
N ILE A 218 14.73 3.92 -10.94
CA ILE A 218 14.72 4.90 -9.84
C ILE A 218 14.29 4.27 -8.52
N MET A 219 13.29 3.39 -8.54
CA MET A 219 12.65 2.90 -7.31
C MET A 219 13.24 1.60 -6.77
N LYS A 220 13.94 0.82 -7.58
CA LYS A 220 14.54 -0.45 -7.17
C LYS A 220 15.69 -0.21 -6.20
N ASN A 221 15.58 -0.80 -5.01
CA ASN A 221 16.55 -0.64 -3.92
C ASN A 221 16.82 0.84 -3.51
N ALA A 222 15.87 1.75 -3.73
CA ALA A 222 16.02 3.16 -3.42
C ALA A 222 15.92 3.46 -1.91
N GLY A 223 15.35 2.54 -1.12
CA GLY A 223 15.19 2.72 0.32
C GLY A 223 14.10 3.72 0.68
N MET A 224 14.41 4.71 1.51
CA MET A 224 13.44 5.73 1.94
C MET A 224 13.16 6.72 0.82
N ALA A 225 11.87 6.87 0.47
CA ALA A 225 11.39 7.83 -0.51
C ALA A 225 10.57 8.95 0.16
N HIS A 226 10.71 10.16 -0.35
CA HIS A 226 9.88 11.29 0.05
C HIS A 226 8.98 11.68 -1.12
N MET A 227 7.70 11.90 -0.82
CA MET A 227 6.73 12.29 -1.81
C MET A 227 6.01 13.56 -1.37
N GLY A 228 5.83 14.49 -2.31
CA GLY A 228 4.98 15.66 -2.16
C GLY A 228 4.00 15.73 -3.32
N VAL A 229 2.74 16.09 -3.04
CA VAL A 229 1.72 16.29 -4.05
C VAL A 229 1.24 17.74 -3.95
N GLY A 230 1.39 18.49 -5.03
CA GLY A 230 0.87 19.85 -5.16
C GLY A 230 -0.12 19.93 -6.30
N ARG A 231 -1.23 20.63 -6.10
CA ARG A 231 -2.20 20.94 -7.15
C ARG A 231 -2.45 22.44 -7.16
N ALA A 232 -2.31 23.06 -8.34
CA ALA A 232 -2.63 24.45 -8.54
C ALA A 232 -3.39 24.64 -9.86
N ALA A 233 -4.35 25.55 -9.88
CA ALA A 233 -5.11 25.92 -11.04
C ALA A 233 -5.18 27.44 -11.17
N GLY A 234 -5.34 27.96 -12.41
CA GLY A 234 -5.45 29.39 -12.69
C GLY A 234 -4.15 30.10 -13.01
N LYS A 235 -4.16 31.43 -13.05
CA LYS A 235 -3.04 32.28 -13.51
C LYS A 235 -1.81 32.27 -12.56
N GLY A 236 -1.94 31.79 -11.33
CA GLY A 236 -0.87 31.74 -10.33
C GLY A 236 -0.33 30.34 -10.05
N LYS A 237 -0.41 29.43 -11.03
CA LYS A 237 -0.03 28.03 -10.87
C LYS A 237 1.47 27.73 -11.08
N ALA A 238 2.28 28.74 -11.29
CA ALA A 238 3.73 28.60 -11.43
C ALA A 238 4.42 28.74 -10.07
#